data_168317b5e2d86720e92528bdacf4d8e5
#
_entry.id   168317b5e2d86720e92528bdacf4d8e5
#
_cell.length_a   1.000
_cell.length_b   1.000
_cell.length_c   1.000
_cell.angle_alpha   90.00
_cell.angle_beta   90.00
_cell.angle_gamma   90.00
#
_symmetry.space_group_name_H-M   'P 1'
#
loop_
_entity.id
_entity.type
_entity.pdbx_description
1 polymer ?
#
loop_
_entity_poly.entity_id
_entity_poly.type
_entity_poly.pdbx_seq_one_letter_code
_entity_poly.pdbx_strand_id
1 'polypeptide(L)'
;MQIRMSDQVFQWYKEELALSEGDFIRFYIRYGGLNSFVKGFSLGMDKENPEQTHTQIEKDGITFFIEDSDTWYFDDRDLLIEFNEKLGEPEFRQAV
;
A
#
# COMPACT_ATOMS: atom_id res chain seq x y z
N MET A 1 -4.07 -10.96 7.04
CA MET A 1 -3.61 -9.56 7.13
C MET A 1 -4.56 -8.63 6.38
N GLN A 2 -4.61 -7.39 6.78
CA GLN A 2 -5.46 -6.38 6.15
C GLN A 2 -4.66 -5.13 5.83
N ILE A 3 -5.17 -4.36 4.87
CA ILE A 3 -4.64 -3.04 4.55
C ILE A 3 -5.52 -2.02 5.26
N ARG A 4 -4.90 -1.10 6.00
CA ARG A 4 -5.63 -0.05 6.73
C ARG A 4 -5.10 1.32 6.34
N MET A 5 -5.98 2.17 5.83
CA MET A 5 -5.61 3.56 5.51
C MET A 5 -6.76 4.49 5.86
N SER A 6 -6.41 5.69 6.31
CA SER A 6 -7.39 6.72 6.64
C SER A 6 -7.89 7.40 5.36
N ASP A 7 -9.00 8.14 5.49
CA ASP A 7 -9.53 8.93 4.38
C ASP A 7 -8.52 10.00 3.93
N GLN A 8 -7.76 10.56 4.86
CA GLN A 8 -6.73 11.55 4.54
C GLN A 8 -5.66 10.94 3.65
N VAL A 9 -5.19 9.73 3.98
CA VAL A 9 -4.18 9.02 3.19
C VAL A 9 -4.75 8.69 1.80
N PHE A 10 -5.99 8.19 1.75
CA PHE A 10 -6.64 7.86 0.50
C PHE A 10 -6.74 9.07 -0.42
N GLN A 11 -7.19 10.22 0.10
CA GLN A 11 -7.30 11.44 -0.69
C GLN A 11 -5.95 11.91 -1.21
N TRP A 12 -4.91 11.80 -0.38
CA TRP A 12 -3.56 12.16 -0.79
C TRP A 12 -3.09 11.33 -1.98
N TYR A 13 -3.27 10.00 -1.92
CA TYR A 13 -2.90 9.13 -3.04
C TYR A 13 -3.75 9.40 -4.27
N LYS A 14 -5.05 9.62 -4.08
CA LYS A 14 -5.95 9.91 -5.20
C LYS A 14 -5.48 11.11 -6.00
N GLU A 15 -5.06 12.16 -5.31
CA GLU A 15 -4.57 13.37 -5.95
C GLU A 15 -3.16 13.18 -6.51
N GLU A 16 -2.25 12.66 -5.70
CA GLU A 16 -0.84 12.55 -6.06
C GLU A 16 -0.61 11.59 -7.22
N LEU A 17 -1.36 10.51 -7.28
CA LEU A 17 -1.24 9.50 -8.33
C LEU A 17 -2.29 9.66 -9.42
N ALA A 18 -3.12 10.69 -9.35
CA ALA A 18 -4.19 10.96 -10.30
C ALA A 18 -5.08 9.73 -10.51
N LEU A 19 -5.57 9.16 -9.42
CA LEU A 19 -6.39 7.96 -9.45
C LEU A 19 -7.84 8.27 -9.78
N SER A 20 -8.49 7.35 -10.48
CA SER A 20 -9.90 7.45 -10.82
C SER A 20 -10.59 6.11 -10.66
N GLU A 21 -11.93 6.15 -10.68
CA GLU A 21 -12.76 4.95 -10.56
C GLU A 21 -12.32 3.89 -11.57
N GLY A 22 -12.16 2.66 -11.08
CA GLY A 22 -11.71 1.54 -11.89
C GLY A 22 -10.23 1.26 -11.81
N ASP A 23 -9.45 2.14 -11.19
CA ASP A 23 -8.00 1.92 -11.03
C ASP A 23 -7.71 0.86 -9.98
N PHE A 24 -6.65 0.06 -10.27
CA PHE A 24 -6.10 -0.90 -9.34
C PHE A 24 -4.67 -0.51 -9.01
N ILE A 25 -4.36 -0.41 -7.71
CA ILE A 25 -3.03 -0.01 -7.22
C ILE A 25 -2.45 -1.15 -6.42
N ARG A 26 -1.32 -1.67 -6.88
CA ARG A 26 -0.59 -2.73 -6.19
C ARG A 26 0.46 -2.15 -5.27
N PHE A 27 0.50 -2.65 -4.02
CA PHE A 27 1.66 -2.47 -3.16
C PHE A 27 2.63 -3.59 -3.49
N TYR A 28 3.76 -3.24 -4.09
CA TYR A 28 4.74 -4.24 -4.52
C TYR A 28 6.05 -4.08 -3.75
N ILE A 29 6.87 -5.13 -3.78
CA ILE A 29 8.12 -5.15 -3.04
C ILE A 29 9.25 -4.71 -3.96
N ARG A 30 10.01 -3.70 -3.49
CA ARG A 30 11.16 -3.15 -4.20
C ARG A 30 12.44 -3.61 -3.53
N TYR A 31 13.49 -3.80 -4.32
CA TYR A 31 14.82 -4.06 -3.81
C TYR A 31 15.45 -2.74 -3.35
N GLY A 32 15.91 -2.68 -2.10
CA GLY A 32 16.51 -1.48 -1.53
C GLY A 32 15.47 -0.57 -0.88
N GLY A 33 15.85 0.68 -0.60
CA GLY A 33 14.99 1.70 -0.03
C GLY A 33 15.10 1.80 1.49
N LEU A 34 14.41 2.82 2.03
CA LEU A 34 14.34 3.10 3.47
C LEU A 34 12.99 2.63 4.03
N ASN A 35 12.89 2.52 5.35
CA ASN A 35 11.64 2.16 6.05
C ASN A 35 11.10 0.79 5.64
N SER A 36 11.99 -0.20 5.58
CA SER A 36 11.62 -1.55 5.17
C SER A 36 11.17 -2.40 6.37
N PHE A 37 10.22 -3.32 6.11
CA PHE A 37 9.82 -4.34 7.10
C PHE A 37 10.82 -5.51 7.09
N VAL A 38 11.43 -5.76 5.95
CA VAL A 38 12.49 -6.73 5.78
C VAL A 38 13.70 -6.00 5.22
N LYS A 39 14.86 -6.19 5.86
CA LYS A 39 16.09 -5.51 5.48
C LYS A 39 16.40 -5.73 3.99
N GLY A 40 16.70 -4.64 3.30
CA GLY A 40 17.06 -4.67 1.87
C GLY A 40 15.88 -4.56 0.92
N PHE A 41 14.65 -4.45 1.45
CA PHE A 41 13.43 -4.34 0.63
C PHE A 41 12.55 -3.21 1.14
N SER A 42 11.73 -2.66 0.26
CA SER A 42 10.77 -1.61 0.62
C SER A 42 9.50 -1.79 -0.21
N LEU A 43 8.45 -1.03 0.14
CA LEU A 43 7.21 -1.04 -0.62
C LEU A 43 7.18 0.08 -1.64
N GLY A 44 6.68 -0.24 -2.83
CA GLY A 44 6.31 0.71 -3.84
C GLY A 44 4.84 0.58 -4.19
N MET A 45 4.34 1.50 -4.99
CA MET A 45 2.96 1.50 -5.46
C MET A 45 2.94 1.72 -6.95
N ASP A 46 2.11 0.96 -7.66
CA ASP A 46 1.97 1.08 -9.11
C ASP A 46 0.58 0.68 -9.55
N LYS A 47 0.13 1.24 -10.67
CA LYS A 47 -1.11 0.83 -11.31
C LYS A 47 -0.85 -0.51 -12.00
N GLU A 48 -1.61 -1.53 -11.60
CA GLU A 48 -1.41 -2.88 -12.08
C GLU A 48 -2.68 -3.69 -11.90
N ASN A 49 -2.98 -4.57 -12.83
CA ASN A 49 -4.14 -5.45 -12.71
C ASN A 49 -3.82 -6.62 -11.77
N PRO A 50 -4.75 -6.97 -10.87
CA PRO A 50 -4.54 -8.10 -9.95
C PRO A 50 -4.44 -9.43 -10.71
N GLU A 51 -3.57 -10.32 -10.21
CA GLU A 51 -3.47 -11.70 -10.69
C GLU A 51 -4.01 -12.67 -9.65
N GLN A 52 -3.39 -12.68 -8.46
CA GLN A 52 -3.84 -13.48 -7.32
C GLN A 52 -3.79 -12.61 -6.08
N THR A 53 -4.89 -11.93 -5.82
CA THR A 53 -5.00 -10.98 -4.71
C THR A 53 -5.08 -11.72 -3.38
N HIS A 54 -4.21 -11.34 -2.44
CA HIS A 54 -4.25 -11.83 -1.07
C HIS A 54 -5.22 -11.01 -0.22
N THR A 55 -5.10 -9.69 -0.30
CA THR A 55 -5.96 -8.75 0.43
C THR A 55 -6.11 -7.46 -0.36
N GLN A 56 -7.23 -6.80 -0.16
CA GLN A 56 -7.51 -5.54 -0.86
C GLN A 56 -8.46 -4.67 -0.05
N ILE A 57 -8.41 -3.37 -0.34
CA ILE A 57 -9.44 -2.42 0.09
C ILE A 57 -9.91 -1.62 -1.12
N GLU A 58 -11.16 -1.23 -1.11
CA GLU A 58 -11.75 -0.41 -2.16
C GLU A 58 -12.40 0.83 -1.57
N LYS A 59 -12.13 1.99 -2.16
CA LYS A 59 -12.77 3.26 -1.83
C LYS A 59 -13.04 4.02 -3.12
N ASP A 60 -14.27 4.51 -3.28
CA ASP A 60 -14.67 5.30 -4.47
C ASP A 60 -14.31 4.62 -5.79
N GLY A 61 -14.45 3.28 -5.85
CA GLY A 61 -14.15 2.51 -7.04
C GLY A 61 -12.66 2.30 -7.32
N ILE A 62 -11.78 2.71 -6.41
CA ILE A 62 -10.33 2.54 -6.51
C ILE A 62 -9.91 1.41 -5.57
N THR A 63 -9.20 0.42 -6.07
CA THR A 63 -8.80 -0.75 -5.31
C THR A 63 -7.30 -0.75 -5.06
N PHE A 64 -6.90 -0.89 -3.79
CA PHE A 64 -5.51 -1.08 -3.37
C PHE A 64 -5.35 -2.53 -2.93
N PHE A 65 -4.31 -3.21 -3.41
CA PHE A 65 -4.19 -4.65 -3.15
C PHE A 65 -2.76 -5.11 -2.96
N ILE A 66 -2.64 -6.30 -2.35
CA ILE A 66 -1.38 -7.01 -2.17
C ILE A 66 -1.55 -8.38 -2.80
N GLU A 67 -0.59 -8.76 -3.65
CA GLU A 67 -0.59 -10.06 -4.30
C GLU A 67 -0.16 -11.17 -3.34
N ASP A 68 -0.65 -12.36 -3.59
CA ASP A 68 -0.34 -13.54 -2.78
C ASP A 68 1.17 -13.81 -2.71
N SER A 69 1.88 -13.58 -3.80
CA SER A 69 3.32 -13.78 -3.89
C SER A 69 4.13 -12.84 -2.99
N ASP A 70 3.53 -11.77 -2.49
CA ASP A 70 4.22 -10.75 -1.70
C ASP A 70 3.96 -10.86 -0.19
N THR A 71 3.19 -11.86 0.23
CA THR A 71 2.77 -11.99 1.64
C THR A 71 3.93 -12.21 2.61
N TRP A 72 5.03 -12.82 2.14
CA TRP A 72 6.20 -13.07 2.97
C TRP A 72 6.79 -11.80 3.58
N TYR A 73 6.64 -10.67 2.88
CA TYR A 73 7.20 -9.40 3.32
C TYR A 73 6.50 -8.85 4.56
N PHE A 74 5.23 -9.22 4.76
CA PHE A 74 4.38 -8.63 5.81
C PHE A 74 4.35 -9.46 7.09
N ASP A 75 4.91 -10.66 7.08
CA ASP A 75 4.93 -11.56 8.25
C ASP A 75 3.53 -11.72 8.88
N ASP A 76 2.52 -11.82 8.03
CA ASP A 76 1.10 -11.99 8.40
C ASP A 76 0.55 -10.85 9.29
N ARG A 77 1.17 -9.70 9.25
CA ARG A 77 0.74 -8.50 9.99
C ARG A 77 0.04 -7.53 9.06
N ASP A 78 -0.88 -6.74 9.60
CA ASP A 78 -1.58 -5.73 8.82
C ASP A 78 -0.63 -4.64 8.33
N LEU A 79 -0.91 -4.14 7.12
CA LEU A 79 -0.23 -2.97 6.58
C LEU A 79 -1.01 -1.73 6.99
N LEU A 80 -0.36 -0.86 7.76
CA LEU A 80 -0.92 0.41 8.17
C LEU A 80 -0.32 1.51 7.32
N ILE A 81 -1.16 2.36 6.75
CA ILE A 81 -0.69 3.51 5.99
C ILE A 81 -1.21 4.74 6.71
N GLU A 82 -0.28 5.45 7.36
CA GLU A 82 -0.59 6.59 8.22
C GLU A 82 0.01 7.85 7.63
N PHE A 83 -0.68 8.98 7.81
CA PHE A 83 -0.20 10.25 7.32
C PHE A 83 0.84 10.83 8.28
N ASN A 84 2.01 11.15 7.77
CA ASN A 84 3.07 11.78 8.54
C ASN A 84 2.97 13.30 8.36
N GLU A 85 2.47 13.99 9.40
CA GLU A 85 2.22 15.43 9.35
C GLU A 85 3.51 16.25 9.15
N LYS A 86 4.63 15.76 9.67
CA LYS A 86 5.90 16.47 9.54
C LYS A 86 6.43 16.44 8.13
N LEU A 87 6.27 15.31 7.44
CA LEU A 87 6.73 15.14 6.07
C LEU A 87 5.67 15.55 5.06
N GLY A 88 4.39 15.67 5.48
CA GLY A 88 3.29 15.98 4.59
C GLY A 88 2.98 14.86 3.60
N GLU A 89 3.25 13.61 3.98
CA GLU A 89 3.03 12.45 3.11
C GLU A 89 2.72 11.19 3.92
N PRO A 90 2.09 10.18 3.28
CA PRO A 90 1.85 8.91 3.95
C PRO A 90 3.13 8.11 4.19
N GLU A 91 3.10 7.27 5.21
CA GLU A 91 4.17 6.32 5.48
C GLU A 91 3.59 4.94 5.78
N PHE A 92 4.36 3.91 5.45
CA PHE A 92 3.97 2.53 5.67
C PHE A 92 4.45 2.06 7.04
N ARG A 93 3.57 1.36 7.76
CA ARG A 93 3.89 0.75 9.04
C ARG A 93 3.33 -0.67 9.08
N GLN A 94 4.04 -1.53 9.79
CA GLN A 94 3.60 -2.89 10.03
C GLN A 94 2.93 -2.94 11.40
N ALA A 95 1.73 -3.53 11.47
CA ALA A 95 1.03 -3.67 12.74
C ALA A 95 1.82 -4.60 13.67
N VAL A 96 1.76 -4.30 14.93
CA VAL A 96 2.45 -5.09 15.98
C VAL A 96 1.61 -6.30 16.37
#